data_ef27cea4db130ec7fac17ed30fa07a2f
#
_entry.id   ef27cea4db130ec7fac17ed30fa07a2f
#
_cell.length_a   1.000
_cell.length_b   1.000
_cell.length_c   1.000
_cell.angle_alpha   90.00
_cell.angle_beta   90.00
_cell.angle_gamma   90.00
#
_symmetry.space_group_name_H-M   'P 1'
#
loop_
_entity.id
_entity.type
_entity.pdbx_description
1 polymer ?
#
loop_
_entity_poly.entity_id
_entity_poly.type
_entity_poly.pdbx_seq_one_letter_code
_entity_poly.pdbx_strand_id
1 'polypeptide(L)'
;MVLFKNAGKQNTAEVVRLALQRAAELDCPIVAASTMGVTADALLTAAEAQGFKNKIVIVRGCSGKARGGANLMKPEIKEALLARGAAIVTTAHLLSAGERGLSSKYRGIYPLELMADTLRCFGQGTKVCFEASVMALDADEIPYGVPVVAMGGSHRGADTAVVITPAHSSFLLETVIHEIICKPFVIENPDKSMTFD
;
A
#
# COMPACT_ATOMS: atom_id res chain seq x y z
N MET A 1 -16.86 8.79 -0.74
CA MET A 1 -15.54 8.93 -1.41
C MET A 1 -15.11 10.39 -1.45
N VAL A 2 -13.91 10.70 -0.97
CA VAL A 2 -13.29 12.03 -1.05
C VAL A 2 -12.33 12.06 -2.25
N LEU A 3 -12.39 13.15 -3.06
CA LEU A 3 -11.50 13.32 -4.20
C LEU A 3 -10.52 14.47 -3.94
N PHE A 4 -9.23 14.15 -3.91
CA PHE A 4 -8.17 15.15 -3.84
C PHE A 4 -7.90 15.73 -5.23
N LYS A 5 -7.65 17.03 -5.32
CA LYS A 5 -7.37 17.67 -6.61
C LYS A 5 -6.16 17.02 -7.31
N ASN A 6 -5.07 16.81 -6.58
CA ASN A 6 -3.81 16.26 -7.11
C ASN A 6 -3.33 15.08 -6.24
N ALA A 7 -2.58 14.17 -6.85
CA ALA A 7 -1.87 13.10 -6.16
C ALA A 7 -0.71 13.62 -5.31
N GLY A 8 -0.31 12.85 -4.28
CA GLY A 8 0.95 13.06 -3.58
C GLY A 8 0.85 13.28 -2.07
N LYS A 9 2.00 13.51 -1.47
CA LYS A 9 2.24 13.53 -0.03
C LYS A 9 1.43 14.57 0.77
N GLN A 10 0.99 15.64 0.13
CA GLN A 10 0.18 16.70 0.75
C GLN A 10 -1.17 16.18 1.25
N ASN A 11 -1.63 15.05 0.74
CA ASN A 11 -2.89 14.44 1.15
C ASN A 11 -2.75 13.49 2.35
N THR A 12 -1.51 13.17 2.76
CA THR A 12 -1.24 12.09 3.74
C THR A 12 -2.00 12.28 5.05
N ALA A 13 -2.02 13.49 5.60
CA ALA A 13 -2.71 13.76 6.87
C ALA A 13 -4.22 13.48 6.77
N GLU A 14 -4.84 13.90 5.67
CA GLU A 14 -6.28 13.68 5.46
C GLU A 14 -6.60 12.21 5.16
N VAL A 15 -5.74 11.51 4.39
CA VAL A 15 -5.88 10.06 4.17
C VAL A 15 -5.80 9.30 5.49
N VAL A 16 -4.83 9.64 6.35
CA VAL A 16 -4.68 9.04 7.68
C VAL A 16 -5.94 9.25 8.52
N ARG A 17 -6.46 10.49 8.55
CA ARG A 17 -7.70 10.81 9.29
C ARG A 17 -8.89 9.97 8.81
N LEU A 18 -9.11 9.92 7.50
CA LEU A 18 -10.21 9.17 6.87
C LEU A 18 -10.06 7.66 7.09
N ALA A 19 -8.84 7.14 6.96
CA ALA A 19 -8.55 5.73 7.17
C ALA A 19 -8.78 5.29 8.62
N LEU A 20 -8.30 6.08 9.60
CA LEU A 20 -8.53 5.81 11.03
C LEU A 20 -10.01 5.86 11.38
N GLN A 21 -10.72 6.88 10.89
CA GLN A 21 -12.16 7.00 11.10
C GLN A 21 -12.88 5.75 10.56
N ARG A 22 -12.61 5.39 9.31
CA ARG A 22 -13.31 4.27 8.68
C ARG A 22 -12.96 2.92 9.31
N ALA A 23 -11.70 2.72 9.69
CA ALA A 23 -11.26 1.51 10.37
C ALA A 23 -11.88 1.37 11.77
N ALA A 24 -12.06 2.47 12.49
CA ALA A 24 -12.76 2.49 13.78
C ALA A 24 -14.25 2.15 13.62
N GLU A 25 -14.93 2.69 12.59
CA GLU A 25 -16.34 2.38 12.28
C GLU A 25 -16.55 0.89 11.94
N LEU A 26 -15.58 0.27 11.26
CA LEU A 26 -15.63 -1.13 10.84
C LEU A 26 -15.00 -2.11 11.85
N ASP A 27 -14.42 -1.58 12.92
CA ASP A 27 -13.64 -2.35 13.89
C ASP A 27 -12.60 -3.29 13.23
N CYS A 28 -11.82 -2.75 12.29
CA CYS A 28 -10.92 -3.53 11.45
C CYS A 28 -9.48 -3.01 11.46
N PRO A 29 -8.49 -3.86 11.09
CA PRO A 29 -7.09 -3.46 10.96
C PRO A 29 -6.85 -2.42 9.87
N ILE A 30 -5.72 -1.70 9.99
CA ILE A 30 -5.20 -0.84 8.92
C ILE A 30 -3.93 -1.45 8.33
N VAL A 31 -3.85 -1.50 7.00
CA VAL A 31 -2.65 -1.87 6.25
C VAL A 31 -2.14 -0.65 5.50
N ALA A 32 -0.92 -0.20 5.78
CA ALA A 32 -0.37 0.99 5.14
C ALA A 32 0.95 0.70 4.42
N ALA A 33 1.03 1.10 3.15
CA ALA A 33 2.29 1.06 2.41
C ALA A 33 3.20 2.21 2.86
N SER A 34 4.43 1.90 3.29
CA SER A 34 5.40 2.93 3.71
C SER A 34 6.83 2.47 3.46
N THR A 35 7.43 2.98 2.40
CA THR A 35 8.77 2.55 1.96
C THR A 35 9.89 3.02 2.91
N MET A 36 9.81 4.23 3.45
CA MET A 36 10.84 4.84 4.30
C MET A 36 10.35 5.15 5.73
N GLY A 37 9.11 4.84 6.07
CA GLY A 37 8.55 5.06 7.40
C GLY A 37 7.73 6.33 7.58
N VAL A 38 7.82 7.32 6.70
CA VAL A 38 7.16 8.64 6.88
C VAL A 38 5.63 8.52 7.00
N THR A 39 4.98 7.77 6.11
CA THR A 39 3.53 7.53 6.17
C THR A 39 3.16 6.71 7.41
N ALA A 40 3.99 5.72 7.77
CA ALA A 40 3.80 4.90 8.95
C ALA A 40 3.86 5.73 10.24
N ASP A 41 4.84 6.62 10.35
CA ASP A 41 4.97 7.53 11.49
C ASP A 41 3.76 8.45 11.64
N ALA A 42 3.31 9.07 10.55
CA ALA A 42 2.11 9.92 10.54
C ALA A 42 0.86 9.14 10.97
N LEU A 43 0.70 7.89 10.48
CA LEU A 43 -0.42 7.03 10.84
C LEU A 43 -0.39 6.65 12.33
N LEU A 44 0.74 6.19 12.83
CA LEU A 44 0.87 5.81 14.24
C LEU A 44 0.68 6.99 15.19
N THR A 45 1.22 8.16 14.85
CA THR A 45 1.04 9.38 15.65
C THR A 45 -0.45 9.77 15.76
N ALA A 46 -1.18 9.72 14.64
CA ALA A 46 -2.60 10.00 14.66
C ALA A 46 -3.42 8.90 15.37
N ALA A 47 -3.04 7.64 15.20
CA ALA A 47 -3.67 6.50 15.86
C ALA A 47 -3.54 6.58 17.40
N GLU A 48 -2.36 6.88 17.89
CA GLU A 48 -2.07 7.09 19.31
C GLU A 48 -2.91 8.24 19.88
N ALA A 49 -2.94 9.38 19.19
CA ALA A 49 -3.70 10.54 19.60
C ALA A 49 -5.23 10.28 19.67
N GLN A 50 -5.76 9.38 18.83
CA GLN A 50 -7.17 8.99 18.80
C GLN A 50 -7.48 7.76 19.66
N GLY A 51 -6.48 7.14 20.27
CA GLY A 51 -6.65 5.90 21.05
C GLY A 51 -7.10 4.71 20.19
N PHE A 52 -6.72 4.66 18.92
CA PHE A 52 -7.02 3.56 18.00
C PHE A 52 -6.39 2.25 18.53
N LYS A 53 -7.17 1.15 18.58
CA LYS A 53 -6.77 -0.10 19.22
C LYS A 53 -6.51 -1.25 18.25
N ASN A 54 -7.05 -1.16 17.04
CA ASN A 54 -6.91 -2.23 16.09
C ASN A 54 -5.49 -2.31 15.52
N LYS A 55 -5.13 -3.48 15.01
CA LYS A 55 -3.80 -3.75 14.47
C LYS A 55 -3.47 -2.81 13.32
N ILE A 56 -2.25 -2.28 13.32
CA ILE A 56 -1.68 -1.50 12.23
C ILE A 56 -0.52 -2.29 11.63
N VAL A 57 -0.63 -2.61 10.35
CA VAL A 57 0.37 -3.34 9.58
C VAL A 57 1.02 -2.40 8.56
N ILE A 58 2.34 -2.29 8.63
CA ILE A 58 3.13 -1.46 7.72
C ILE A 58 3.82 -2.36 6.71
N VAL A 59 3.46 -2.21 5.45
CA VAL A 59 4.09 -2.95 4.35
C VAL A 59 5.17 -2.08 3.73
N ARG A 60 6.43 -2.52 3.84
CA ARG A 60 7.58 -1.90 3.19
C ARG A 60 8.07 -2.79 2.04
N GLY A 61 8.74 -2.19 1.06
CA GLY A 61 9.34 -2.95 -0.02
C GLY A 61 10.48 -3.85 0.47
N CYS A 62 10.84 -4.85 -0.35
CA CYS A 62 11.98 -5.71 -0.10
C CYS A 62 13.31 -4.94 -0.11
N SER A 63 14.35 -5.54 0.44
CA SER A 63 15.73 -5.09 0.29
C SER A 63 16.22 -5.36 -1.14
N GLY A 64 17.31 -4.69 -1.56
CA GLY A 64 17.93 -4.95 -2.86
C GLY A 64 17.25 -4.27 -4.05
N LYS A 65 16.50 -3.20 -3.86
CA LYS A 65 15.99 -2.37 -4.96
C LYS A 65 17.10 -1.87 -5.88
N ALA A 66 18.30 -1.61 -5.31
CA ALA A 66 19.55 -1.55 -6.03
C ALA A 66 20.37 -2.83 -5.77
N ARG A 67 21.17 -3.30 -6.74
CA ARG A 67 21.99 -4.51 -6.57
C ARG A 67 22.83 -4.42 -5.28
N GLY A 68 22.71 -5.41 -4.40
CA GLY A 68 23.40 -5.45 -3.11
C GLY A 68 22.94 -4.38 -2.11
N GLY A 69 21.89 -3.64 -2.43
CA GLY A 69 21.38 -2.56 -1.60
C GLY A 69 20.63 -3.02 -0.35
N ALA A 70 20.68 -2.20 0.70
CA ALA A 70 19.89 -2.35 1.89
C ALA A 70 18.42 -1.99 1.62
N ASN A 71 17.55 -2.22 2.61
CA ASN A 71 16.17 -1.72 2.58
C ASN A 71 16.16 -0.18 2.66
N LEU A 72 15.20 0.46 1.99
CA LEU A 72 15.06 1.93 2.02
C LEU A 72 14.59 2.46 3.38
N MET A 73 13.85 1.64 4.15
CA MET A 73 13.55 1.95 5.54
C MET A 73 14.76 1.59 6.39
N LYS A 74 15.38 2.58 7.00
CA LYS A 74 16.54 2.40 7.88
C LYS A 74 16.18 1.52 9.09
N PRO A 75 17.14 0.74 9.64
CA PRO A 75 16.89 -0.11 10.80
C PRO A 75 16.29 0.64 11.99
N GLU A 76 16.81 1.82 12.31
CA GLU A 76 16.36 2.66 13.44
C GLU A 76 14.90 3.06 13.30
N ILE A 77 14.45 3.38 12.07
CA ILE A 77 13.05 3.71 11.78
C ILE A 77 12.17 2.47 11.97
N LYS A 78 12.62 1.33 11.45
CA LYS A 78 11.90 0.07 11.64
C LYS A 78 11.71 -0.26 13.11
N GLU A 79 12.77 -0.19 13.90
CA GLU A 79 12.74 -0.47 15.34
C GLU A 79 11.83 0.49 16.09
N ALA A 80 11.88 1.78 15.76
CA ALA A 80 10.98 2.78 16.34
C ALA A 80 9.50 2.51 16.05
N LEU A 81 9.15 2.09 14.83
CA LEU A 81 7.77 1.73 14.48
C LEU A 81 7.30 0.46 15.18
N LEU A 82 8.18 -0.56 15.30
CA LEU A 82 7.90 -1.79 16.05
C LEU A 82 7.67 -1.50 17.52
N ALA A 83 8.47 -0.63 18.15
CA ALA A 83 8.32 -0.23 19.54
C ALA A 83 6.99 0.47 19.82
N ARG A 84 6.35 1.07 18.81
CA ARG A 84 5.01 1.67 18.86
C ARG A 84 3.88 0.69 18.57
N GLY A 85 4.17 -0.61 18.46
CA GLY A 85 3.19 -1.68 18.28
C GLY A 85 2.77 -1.94 16.81
N ALA A 86 3.43 -1.34 15.84
CA ALA A 86 3.17 -1.67 14.43
C ALA A 86 3.73 -3.05 14.06
N ALA A 87 3.02 -3.83 13.27
CA ALA A 87 3.58 -4.98 12.57
C ALA A 87 4.26 -4.50 11.27
N ILE A 88 5.40 -5.08 10.91
CA ILE A 88 6.14 -4.66 9.71
C ILE A 88 6.39 -5.85 8.78
N VAL A 89 5.73 -5.81 7.63
CA VAL A 89 5.90 -6.76 6.53
C VAL A 89 7.00 -6.29 5.59
N THR A 90 7.97 -7.17 5.33
CA THR A 90 9.04 -6.95 4.34
C THR A 90 8.96 -8.04 3.31
N THR A 91 8.47 -7.73 2.13
CA THR A 91 8.31 -8.71 1.04
C THR A 91 8.46 -8.05 -0.32
N ALA A 92 8.60 -8.88 -1.35
CA ALA A 92 8.61 -8.44 -2.74
C ALA A 92 7.21 -7.91 -3.13
N HIS A 93 7.17 -6.99 -4.10
CA HIS A 93 5.90 -6.50 -4.62
C HIS A 93 5.12 -7.62 -5.30
N LEU A 94 3.87 -7.80 -4.89
CA LEU A 94 3.00 -8.87 -5.39
C LEU A 94 2.84 -8.87 -6.91
N LEU A 95 2.55 -7.70 -7.50
CA LEU A 95 2.21 -7.58 -8.92
C LEU A 95 3.39 -7.15 -9.81
N SER A 96 4.63 -7.22 -9.30
CA SER A 96 5.78 -6.82 -10.12
C SER A 96 7.03 -7.63 -9.87
N ALA A 97 7.65 -7.53 -8.77
CA ALA A 97 8.83 -8.25 -8.29
C ALA A 97 9.60 -9.10 -9.33
N GLY A 98 9.48 -10.43 -9.21
CA GLY A 98 10.17 -11.37 -10.09
C GLY A 98 9.69 -11.30 -11.54
N GLU A 99 8.40 -11.05 -11.77
CA GLU A 99 7.83 -10.93 -13.12
C GLU A 99 8.42 -9.73 -13.87
N ARG A 100 8.59 -8.58 -13.19
CA ARG A 100 9.28 -7.42 -13.79
C ARG A 100 10.75 -7.71 -14.11
N GLY A 101 11.42 -8.51 -13.31
CA GLY A 101 12.79 -8.96 -13.62
C GLY A 101 12.85 -9.76 -14.92
N LEU A 102 11.83 -10.60 -15.16
CA LEU A 102 11.70 -11.39 -16.39
C LEU A 102 11.30 -10.51 -17.57
N SER A 103 10.26 -9.68 -17.43
CA SER A 103 9.76 -8.81 -18.51
C SER A 103 10.81 -7.80 -18.97
N SER A 104 11.60 -7.26 -18.03
CA SER A 104 12.72 -6.38 -18.37
C SER A 104 13.82 -7.07 -19.20
N LYS A 105 14.03 -8.38 -18.98
CA LYS A 105 15.06 -9.17 -19.68
C LYS A 105 14.56 -9.73 -21.01
N TYR A 106 13.37 -10.31 -21.00
CA TYR A 106 12.87 -11.11 -22.13
C TYR A 106 11.80 -10.40 -22.95
N ARG A 107 11.31 -9.26 -22.50
CA ARG A 107 10.19 -8.52 -23.10
C ARG A 107 8.88 -9.33 -23.04
N GLY A 108 7.81 -8.78 -23.61
CA GLY A 108 6.51 -9.45 -23.67
C GLY A 108 5.50 -8.87 -22.69
N ILE A 109 4.31 -9.49 -22.64
CA ILE A 109 3.20 -9.13 -21.74
C ILE A 109 3.11 -10.19 -20.64
N TYR A 110 3.08 -9.74 -19.41
CA TYR A 110 3.04 -10.61 -18.23
C TYR A 110 1.76 -10.38 -17.43
N PRO A 111 1.10 -11.44 -16.96
CA PRO A 111 -0.22 -11.35 -16.32
C PRO A 111 -0.30 -10.41 -15.12
N LEU A 112 0.69 -10.45 -14.22
CA LEU A 112 0.68 -9.60 -13.03
C LEU A 112 0.93 -8.12 -13.36
N GLU A 113 1.76 -7.84 -14.36
CA GLU A 113 1.96 -6.46 -14.85
C GLU A 113 0.66 -5.92 -15.47
N LEU A 114 -0.05 -6.74 -16.26
CA LEU A 114 -1.35 -6.35 -16.83
C LEU A 114 -2.38 -6.08 -15.74
N MET A 115 -2.44 -6.92 -14.70
CA MET A 115 -3.30 -6.68 -13.54
C MET A 115 -2.94 -5.40 -12.81
N ALA A 116 -1.64 -5.12 -12.61
CA ALA A 116 -1.18 -3.90 -12.01
C ALA A 116 -1.63 -2.66 -12.80
N ASP A 117 -1.54 -2.70 -14.12
CA ASP A 117 -1.96 -1.60 -15.00
C ASP A 117 -3.48 -1.41 -15.01
N THR A 118 -4.23 -2.51 -14.97
CA THR A 118 -5.70 -2.46 -14.81
C THR A 118 -6.09 -1.77 -13.50
N LEU A 119 -5.45 -2.11 -12.37
CA LEU A 119 -5.69 -1.45 -11.09
C LEU A 119 -5.28 0.03 -11.10
N ARG A 120 -4.25 0.40 -11.86
CA ARG A 120 -3.84 1.81 -12.05
C ARG A 120 -4.89 2.65 -12.76
N CYS A 121 -5.80 2.06 -13.52
CA CYS A 121 -6.95 2.78 -14.09
C CYS A 121 -7.82 3.43 -12.99
N PHE A 122 -7.83 2.87 -11.78
CA PHE A 122 -8.48 3.44 -10.61
C PHE A 122 -7.57 4.35 -9.78
N GLY A 123 -6.29 4.46 -10.14
CA GLY A 123 -5.25 5.24 -9.48
C GLY A 123 -4.10 4.37 -8.97
N GLN A 124 -2.88 4.91 -9.00
CA GLN A 124 -1.68 4.22 -8.51
C GLN A 124 -1.85 3.80 -7.03
N GLY A 125 -2.44 4.67 -6.20
CA GLY A 125 -2.67 4.36 -4.79
C GLY A 125 -3.63 3.17 -4.60
N THR A 126 -4.64 3.00 -5.45
CA THR A 126 -5.55 1.84 -5.42
C THR A 126 -4.79 0.54 -5.69
N LYS A 127 -3.91 0.54 -6.71
CA LYS A 127 -3.01 -0.60 -6.99
C LYS A 127 -2.12 -0.92 -5.79
N VAL A 128 -1.56 0.09 -5.13
CA VAL A 128 -0.71 -0.09 -3.94
C VAL A 128 -1.50 -0.64 -2.76
N CYS A 129 -2.73 -0.16 -2.52
CA CYS A 129 -3.62 -0.69 -1.48
C CYS A 129 -3.92 -2.18 -1.69
N PHE A 130 -4.21 -2.57 -2.93
CA PHE A 130 -4.46 -3.96 -3.31
C PHE A 130 -3.24 -4.84 -2.99
N GLU A 131 -2.05 -4.48 -3.49
CA GLU A 131 -0.83 -5.25 -3.23
C GLU A 131 -0.52 -5.35 -1.74
N ALA A 132 -0.54 -4.22 -1.03
CA ALA A 132 -0.17 -4.19 0.38
C ALA A 132 -1.09 -5.07 1.24
N SER A 133 -2.39 -5.11 0.94
CA SER A 133 -3.35 -5.94 1.67
C SER A 133 -3.08 -7.43 1.49
N VAL A 134 -2.87 -7.87 0.25
CA VAL A 134 -2.52 -9.27 -0.04
C VAL A 134 -1.18 -9.64 0.58
N MET A 135 -0.18 -8.75 0.47
CA MET A 135 1.14 -8.97 1.07
C MET A 135 1.07 -9.08 2.60
N ALA A 136 0.19 -8.32 3.25
CA ALA A 136 -0.03 -8.40 4.70
C ALA A 136 -0.75 -9.70 5.09
N LEU A 137 -1.70 -10.17 4.27
CA LEU A 137 -2.40 -11.44 4.47
C LEU A 137 -1.46 -12.63 4.31
N ASP A 138 -0.67 -12.66 3.23
CA ASP A 138 0.31 -13.74 2.99
C ASP A 138 1.43 -13.78 4.05
N ALA A 139 1.66 -12.67 4.74
CA ALA A 139 2.59 -12.59 5.86
C ALA A 139 1.97 -12.96 7.22
N ASP A 140 0.71 -13.42 7.25
CA ASP A 140 -0.04 -13.78 8.47
C ASP A 140 -0.21 -12.60 9.46
N GLU A 141 -0.21 -11.37 8.95
CA GLU A 141 -0.34 -10.17 9.77
C GLU A 141 -1.78 -9.67 9.87
N ILE A 142 -2.69 -10.16 9.04
CA ILE A 142 -4.13 -9.89 9.11
C ILE A 142 -4.91 -11.21 8.93
N PRO A 143 -6.09 -11.34 9.54
CA PRO A 143 -6.88 -12.56 9.43
C PRO A 143 -7.52 -12.69 8.03
N TYR A 144 -7.62 -13.92 7.53
CA TYR A 144 -8.32 -14.23 6.28
C TYR A 144 -9.83 -13.94 6.37
N GLY A 145 -10.40 -13.44 5.29
CA GLY A 145 -11.83 -13.18 5.19
C GLY A 145 -12.35 -11.95 5.95
N VAL A 146 -11.47 -11.18 6.57
CA VAL A 146 -11.82 -9.95 7.29
C VAL A 146 -11.49 -8.72 6.45
N PRO A 147 -12.39 -7.73 6.33
CA PRO A 147 -12.06 -6.49 5.67
C PRO A 147 -11.00 -5.71 6.44
N VAL A 148 -10.17 -4.97 5.72
CA VAL A 148 -9.19 -4.04 6.27
C VAL A 148 -9.31 -2.68 5.58
N VAL A 149 -8.85 -1.62 6.24
CA VAL A 149 -8.62 -0.35 5.55
C VAL A 149 -7.19 -0.32 5.05
N ALA A 150 -7.00 -0.24 3.74
CA ALA A 150 -5.68 -0.15 3.14
C ALA A 150 -5.36 1.27 2.69
N MET A 151 -4.11 1.71 2.92
CA MET A 151 -3.60 3.03 2.55
C MET A 151 -2.43 2.89 1.58
N GLY A 152 -2.46 3.69 0.51
CA GLY A 152 -1.42 3.73 -0.50
C GLY A 152 -1.26 5.12 -1.10
N GLY A 153 -0.34 5.26 -2.04
CA GLY A 153 -0.11 6.54 -2.71
C GLY A 153 0.60 6.41 -4.05
N SER A 154 0.64 7.52 -4.78
CA SER A 154 1.18 7.58 -6.14
C SER A 154 2.71 7.64 -6.18
N HIS A 155 3.36 8.30 -5.21
CA HIS A 155 4.81 8.45 -5.11
C HIS A 155 5.30 8.38 -3.67
N ARG A 156 5.26 9.53 -2.97
CA ARG A 156 5.61 9.69 -1.56
C ARG A 156 4.36 10.08 -0.78
N GLY A 157 4.23 9.56 0.44
CA GLY A 157 3.06 9.74 1.26
C GLY A 157 1.89 8.85 0.83
N ALA A 158 0.71 9.11 1.38
CA ALA A 158 -0.53 8.47 1.01
C ALA A 158 -1.48 9.49 0.36
N ASP A 159 -2.21 9.05 -0.66
CA ASP A 159 -3.24 9.83 -1.34
C ASP A 159 -4.50 9.01 -1.64
N THR A 160 -4.51 7.76 -1.21
CA THR A 160 -5.59 6.80 -1.46
C THR A 160 -5.82 5.92 -0.24
N ALA A 161 -7.07 5.67 0.09
CA ALA A 161 -7.49 4.67 1.06
C ALA A 161 -8.71 3.91 0.54
N VAL A 162 -8.75 2.60 0.81
CA VAL A 162 -9.83 1.70 0.40
C VAL A 162 -10.24 0.77 1.54
N VAL A 163 -11.49 0.29 1.53
CA VAL A 163 -11.91 -0.89 2.29
C VAL A 163 -11.78 -2.09 1.38
N ILE A 164 -11.04 -3.11 1.81
CA ILE A 164 -10.70 -4.27 0.99
C ILE A 164 -10.68 -5.54 1.84
N THR A 165 -11.25 -6.63 1.32
CA THR A 165 -11.03 -7.98 1.83
C THR A 165 -10.04 -8.68 0.91
N PRO A 166 -8.77 -8.83 1.32
CA PRO A 166 -7.78 -9.51 0.49
C PRO A 166 -7.97 -11.03 0.52
N ALA A 167 -7.65 -11.68 -0.60
CA ALA A 167 -7.40 -13.10 -0.68
C ALA A 167 -5.89 -13.38 -0.69
N HIS A 168 -5.47 -14.61 -0.38
CA HIS A 168 -4.07 -15.01 -0.55
C HIS A 168 -3.62 -14.90 -2.01
N SER A 169 -2.34 -14.70 -2.25
CA SER A 169 -1.80 -14.53 -3.60
C SER A 169 -2.10 -15.71 -4.55
N SER A 170 -2.27 -16.93 -4.03
CA SER A 170 -2.73 -18.09 -4.79
C SER A 170 -4.19 -18.01 -5.26
N PHE A 171 -5.00 -17.13 -4.65
CA PHE A 171 -6.41 -16.86 -4.96
C PHE A 171 -6.65 -15.38 -5.24
N LEU A 172 -5.67 -14.71 -5.83
CA LEU A 172 -5.57 -13.27 -5.98
C LEU A 172 -6.83 -12.60 -6.54
N LEU A 173 -7.53 -13.26 -7.46
CA LEU A 173 -8.74 -12.76 -8.11
C LEU A 173 -9.99 -12.79 -7.21
N GLU A 174 -9.92 -13.40 -6.03
CA GLU A 174 -10.99 -13.37 -5.03
C GLU A 174 -10.90 -12.14 -4.11
N THR A 175 -9.86 -11.31 -4.26
CA THR A 175 -9.72 -10.05 -3.52
C THR A 175 -10.81 -9.06 -3.93
N VAL A 176 -11.51 -8.48 -2.94
CA VAL A 176 -12.64 -7.57 -3.19
C VAL A 176 -12.36 -6.20 -2.59
N ILE A 177 -12.36 -5.16 -3.42
CA ILE A 177 -12.40 -3.76 -2.97
C ILE A 177 -13.86 -3.36 -2.78
N HIS A 178 -14.27 -3.12 -1.53
CA HIS A 178 -15.65 -2.78 -1.17
C HIS A 178 -15.93 -1.28 -1.32
N GLU A 179 -14.93 -0.45 -1.03
CA GLU A 179 -15.08 1.00 -0.98
C GLU A 179 -13.78 1.69 -1.36
N ILE A 180 -13.84 2.75 -2.16
CA ILE A 180 -12.76 3.73 -2.29
C ILE A 180 -13.10 4.89 -1.38
N ILE A 181 -12.43 5.02 -0.24
CA ILE A 181 -12.66 6.06 0.77
C ILE A 181 -12.23 7.41 0.21
N CYS A 182 -11.02 7.46 -0.34
CA CYS A 182 -10.46 8.66 -0.98
C CYS A 182 -9.42 8.29 -2.04
N LYS A 183 -9.27 9.18 -3.04
CA LYS A 183 -8.22 9.07 -4.09
C LYS A 183 -8.00 10.41 -4.79
N PRO A 184 -6.91 10.59 -5.54
CA PRO A 184 -6.74 11.75 -6.42
C PRO A 184 -7.75 11.75 -7.58
N PHE A 185 -8.21 12.94 -7.97
CA PHE A 185 -9.00 13.15 -9.19
C PHE A 185 -8.08 13.17 -10.42
N VAL A 186 -6.98 13.94 -10.35
CA VAL A 186 -5.97 13.97 -11.39
C VAL A 186 -4.95 12.89 -11.09
N ILE A 187 -4.90 11.88 -11.94
CA ILE A 187 -3.90 10.82 -11.90
C ILE A 187 -2.79 11.22 -12.86
N GLU A 188 -1.77 11.93 -12.36
CA GLU A 188 -0.52 12.08 -13.11
C GLU A 188 0.15 10.70 -13.13
N ASN A 189 0.33 10.15 -14.33
CA ASN A 189 1.16 8.98 -14.51
C ASN A 189 2.63 9.43 -14.50
N PRO A 190 3.39 9.16 -13.43
CA PRO A 190 4.78 9.58 -13.35
C PRO A 190 5.70 8.85 -14.34
N ASP A 191 5.24 7.74 -14.90
CA ASP A 191 5.98 6.93 -15.86
C ASP A 191 5.64 7.31 -17.33
N LYS A 192 4.93 8.41 -17.58
CA LYS A 192 4.74 8.94 -18.95
C LYS A 192 6.03 9.36 -19.66
N SER A 193 7.19 9.24 -19.00
CA SER A 193 8.48 9.34 -19.68
C SER A 193 8.86 8.09 -20.48
N MET A 194 8.11 7.00 -20.39
CA MET A 194 8.21 5.89 -21.34
C MET A 194 7.40 6.27 -22.59
N THR A 195 8.00 7.04 -23.49
CA THR A 195 7.61 7.06 -24.89
C THR A 195 7.83 5.66 -25.43
N PHE A 196 6.76 5.05 -25.89
CA PHE A 196 6.87 3.89 -26.77
C PHE A 196 7.34 4.42 -28.12
N ASP A 197 8.66 4.41 -28.35
CA ASP A 197 9.28 4.50 -29.66
C ASP A 197 9.37 3.12 -30.28
#